data_5171b38ecaad3e80fe9d954148eb82c7
#
_entry.id   5171b38ecaad3e80fe9d954148eb82c7
#
_cell.length_a   1.000
_cell.length_b   1.000
_cell.length_c   1.000
_cell.angle_alpha   90.00
_cell.angle_beta   90.00
_cell.angle_gamma   90.00
#
_symmetry.space_group_name_H-M   'P 1'
#
loop_
_entity.id
_entity.type
_entity.pdbx_description
1 polymer ?
#
loop_
_entity_poly.entity_id
_entity_poly.type
_entity_poly.pdbx_seq_one_letter_code
_entity_poly.pdbx_strand_id
1 'polypeptide(L)'
;MIDIWQEIYSTIKRNKLRTFLTGFAVAWGIFMLIVLLGAGNGLIHAFEQSASERAMNSIKIFPGWTSKSYDGLKEGRRVQLDNKDVDATDHYFPDHVIKAGATVWQGGINLSFGQEYVSLNLSGVYPNHTEVEVVKLFKGRFINEIDIKERRKVIVLHKKTAEILFDKTHTEPIGQFVNAGNVVYQVVGLYNDKGDSGDSDAYIPFTTLQTIYNKGDKLNNLVMTTKNLETIEANEAFEAHYRKVLGANHRFDPTDHSAIWIWNRFTNYLQQQQGSNMLRIAIWVIGIFTLLSGIVGVSNIMLITVKERTREFGIRKALGAKPLSILWLIIVESVTITTIFGYIGMVAGI
;
A
#
# COMPACT_ATOMS: atom_id res chain seq x y z
N MET A 1 46.01 -7.22 -32.33
CA MET A 1 44.89 -6.62 -31.56
C MET A 1 44.69 -5.14 -31.85
N ILE A 2 45.76 -4.35 -31.94
CA ILE A 2 45.64 -2.89 -32.23
C ILE A 2 44.99 -2.64 -33.59
N ASP A 3 45.27 -3.45 -34.59
CA ASP A 3 44.69 -3.33 -35.93
C ASP A 3 43.16 -3.51 -35.98
N ILE A 4 42.65 -4.41 -35.16
CA ILE A 4 41.18 -4.64 -35.07
C ILE A 4 40.47 -3.42 -34.52
N TRP A 5 41.03 -2.77 -33.50
CA TRP A 5 40.43 -1.55 -32.92
C TRP A 5 40.48 -0.37 -33.91
N GLN A 6 41.55 -0.22 -34.65
CA GLN A 6 41.64 0.81 -35.70
C GLN A 6 40.65 0.56 -36.84
N GLU A 7 40.45 -0.70 -37.22
CA GLU A 7 39.48 -1.09 -38.24
C GLU A 7 38.03 -0.81 -37.75
N ILE A 8 37.67 -1.18 -36.51
CA ILE A 8 36.36 -0.88 -35.90
C ILE A 8 36.13 0.63 -35.86
N TYR A 9 37.12 1.40 -35.41
CA TYR A 9 37.02 2.86 -35.36
C TYR A 9 36.80 3.49 -36.73
N SER A 10 37.51 3.03 -37.74
CA SER A 10 37.36 3.52 -39.12
C SER A 10 35.97 3.20 -39.68
N THR A 11 35.43 2.02 -39.39
CA THR A 11 34.11 1.58 -39.82
C THR A 11 33.02 2.43 -39.16
N ILE A 12 33.12 2.68 -37.84
CA ILE A 12 32.20 3.57 -37.10
C ILE A 12 32.22 4.98 -37.69
N LYS A 13 33.39 5.51 -38.00
CA LYS A 13 33.54 6.87 -38.54
C LYS A 13 32.97 6.99 -39.96
N ARG A 14 33.01 5.93 -40.76
CA ARG A 14 32.52 5.92 -42.14
C ARG A 14 30.97 5.83 -42.20
N ASN A 15 30.33 5.16 -41.26
CA ASN A 15 28.88 4.92 -41.25
C ASN A 15 28.22 5.40 -39.92
N LYS A 16 28.46 6.65 -39.53
CA LYS A 16 28.04 7.22 -38.22
C LYS A 16 26.55 7.05 -37.90
N LEU A 17 25.67 7.34 -38.87
CA LEU A 17 24.22 7.29 -38.65
C LEU A 17 23.76 5.85 -38.37
N ARG A 18 24.32 4.86 -39.07
CA ARG A 18 23.96 3.45 -38.88
C ARG A 18 24.41 2.95 -37.51
N THR A 19 25.68 3.19 -37.17
CA THR A 19 26.24 2.80 -35.87
C THR A 19 25.45 3.45 -34.73
N PHE A 20 25.09 4.72 -34.89
CA PHE A 20 24.27 5.41 -33.94
C PHE A 20 22.86 4.78 -33.80
N LEU A 21 22.15 4.51 -34.91
CA LEU A 21 20.82 3.90 -34.88
C LEU A 21 20.83 2.50 -34.27
N THR A 22 21.85 1.69 -34.60
CA THR A 22 22.02 0.34 -34.01
C THR A 22 22.28 0.43 -32.52
N GLY A 23 23.21 1.29 -32.13
CA GLY A 23 23.54 1.49 -30.72
C GLY A 23 22.40 2.09 -29.95
N PHE A 24 21.69 3.07 -30.50
CA PHE A 24 20.54 3.70 -29.88
C PHE A 24 19.40 2.69 -29.61
N ALA A 25 19.13 1.79 -30.56
CA ALA A 25 18.09 0.77 -30.34
C ALA A 25 18.43 -0.14 -29.14
N VAL A 26 19.70 -0.54 -28.99
CA VAL A 26 20.15 -1.33 -27.84
C VAL A 26 20.12 -0.51 -26.54
N ALA A 27 20.70 0.70 -26.59
CA ALA A 27 20.72 1.60 -25.43
C ALA A 27 19.31 1.91 -24.91
N TRP A 28 18.39 2.20 -25.84
CA TRP A 28 17.00 2.48 -25.53
C TRP A 28 16.29 1.27 -24.91
N GLY A 29 16.52 0.06 -25.46
CA GLY A 29 15.95 -1.17 -24.94
C GLY A 29 16.39 -1.46 -23.51
N ILE A 30 17.68 -1.32 -23.22
CA ILE A 30 18.23 -1.53 -21.87
C ILE A 30 17.76 -0.42 -20.92
N PHE A 31 17.79 0.83 -21.36
CA PHE A 31 17.29 1.97 -20.60
C PHE A 31 15.83 1.76 -20.17
N MET A 32 14.95 1.45 -21.12
CA MET A 32 13.53 1.21 -20.85
C MET A 32 13.31 0.02 -19.90
N LEU A 33 14.10 -1.05 -20.05
CA LEU A 33 14.03 -2.20 -19.15
C LEU A 33 14.35 -1.79 -17.71
N ILE A 34 15.44 -1.03 -17.50
CA ILE A 34 15.86 -0.61 -16.16
C ILE A 34 14.83 0.33 -15.54
N VAL A 35 14.36 1.32 -16.29
CA VAL A 35 13.32 2.26 -15.82
C VAL A 35 12.05 1.50 -15.45
N LEU A 36 11.62 0.55 -16.28
CA LEU A 36 10.41 -0.23 -16.03
C LEU A 36 10.55 -1.13 -14.80
N LEU A 37 11.72 -1.80 -14.64
CA LEU A 37 12.00 -2.60 -13.44
C LEU A 37 12.11 -1.74 -12.18
N GLY A 38 12.79 -0.60 -12.28
CA GLY A 38 12.94 0.34 -11.16
C GLY A 38 11.61 0.92 -10.70
N ALA A 39 10.81 1.45 -11.63
CA ALA A 39 9.49 1.99 -11.34
C ALA A 39 8.53 0.91 -10.81
N GLY A 40 8.54 -0.28 -11.40
CA GLY A 40 7.71 -1.39 -10.97
C GLY A 40 8.04 -1.89 -9.58
N ASN A 41 9.33 -2.10 -9.29
CA ASN A 41 9.77 -2.49 -7.95
C ASN A 41 9.50 -1.39 -6.92
N GLY A 42 9.72 -0.11 -7.26
CA GLY A 42 9.38 1.02 -6.39
C GLY A 42 7.91 1.03 -6.02
N LEU A 43 7.01 0.81 -6.98
CA LEU A 43 5.57 0.73 -6.74
C LEU A 43 5.21 -0.46 -5.83
N ILE A 44 5.78 -1.66 -6.11
CA ILE A 44 5.55 -2.86 -5.30
C ILE A 44 6.02 -2.63 -3.86
N HIS A 45 7.20 -2.07 -3.64
CA HIS A 45 7.71 -1.77 -2.30
C HIS A 45 6.85 -0.74 -1.56
N ALA A 46 6.35 0.29 -2.25
CA ALA A 46 5.43 1.25 -1.65
C ALA A 46 4.13 0.59 -1.15
N PHE A 47 3.61 -0.36 -1.91
CA PHE A 47 2.45 -1.16 -1.52
C PHE A 47 2.75 -2.09 -0.34
N GLU A 48 3.86 -2.84 -0.38
CA GLU A 48 4.27 -3.74 0.71
C GLU A 48 4.51 -2.97 2.02
N GLN A 49 5.14 -1.80 1.96
CA GLN A 49 5.36 -0.96 3.12
C GLN A 49 4.04 -0.48 3.73
N SER A 50 3.10 -0.03 2.90
CA SER A 50 1.77 0.40 3.35
C SER A 50 0.97 -0.75 4.00
N ALA A 51 1.18 -1.99 3.54
CA ALA A 51 0.53 -3.17 4.12
C ALA A 51 1.17 -3.60 5.45
N SER A 52 2.50 -3.55 5.56
CA SER A 52 3.24 -3.98 6.76
C SER A 52 3.01 -3.08 7.98
N GLU A 53 2.60 -1.83 7.76
CA GLU A 53 2.31 -0.86 8.82
C GLU A 53 0.92 -1.05 9.45
N ARG A 54 0.13 -2.02 8.99
CA ARG A 54 -1.23 -2.28 9.47
C ARG A 54 -1.35 -3.71 10.01
N ALA A 55 -2.17 -3.89 11.04
CA ALA A 55 -2.44 -5.22 11.57
C ALA A 55 -3.17 -6.07 10.53
N MET A 56 -2.47 -7.05 9.93
CA MET A 56 -3.03 -7.92 8.90
C MET A 56 -4.17 -8.79 9.42
N ASN A 57 -4.19 -9.09 10.71
CA ASN A 57 -5.21 -9.88 11.39
C ASN A 57 -6.36 -9.05 11.92
N SER A 58 -6.71 -7.95 11.27
CA SER A 58 -7.81 -7.08 11.70
C SER A 58 -8.92 -7.01 10.67
N ILE A 59 -10.15 -7.01 11.17
CA ILE A 59 -11.37 -6.82 10.39
C ILE A 59 -12.14 -5.63 10.95
N LYS A 60 -12.63 -4.77 10.05
CA LYS A 60 -13.56 -3.68 10.38
C LYS A 60 -14.89 -3.90 9.68
N ILE A 61 -15.96 -3.59 10.35
CA ILE A 61 -17.31 -3.73 9.82
C ILE A 61 -18.01 -2.38 9.91
N PHE A 62 -18.44 -1.92 8.75
CA PHE A 62 -19.15 -0.66 8.60
C PHE A 62 -20.63 -0.94 8.30
N PRO A 63 -21.56 -0.24 8.97
CA PRO A 63 -22.96 -0.31 8.64
C PRO A 63 -23.23 0.32 7.27
N GLY A 64 -24.07 -0.32 6.47
CA GLY A 64 -24.46 0.13 5.15
C GLY A 64 -25.97 0.30 5.02
N TRP A 65 -26.46 0.15 3.80
CA TRP A 65 -27.87 0.25 3.43
C TRP A 65 -28.31 -1.05 2.77
N THR A 66 -29.46 -1.58 3.19
CA THR A 66 -29.99 -2.82 2.58
C THR A 66 -30.38 -2.58 1.13
N SER A 67 -29.96 -3.49 0.24
CA SER A 67 -30.36 -3.51 -1.16
C SER A 67 -31.43 -4.54 -1.48
N LYS A 68 -31.81 -5.35 -0.47
CA LYS A 68 -32.80 -6.40 -0.59
C LYS A 68 -33.86 -6.28 0.49
N SER A 69 -35.12 -6.57 0.14
CA SER A 69 -36.19 -6.75 1.10
C SER A 69 -35.98 -8.06 1.87
N TYR A 70 -36.14 -8.05 3.18
CA TYR A 70 -35.96 -9.21 4.03
C TYR A 70 -36.88 -9.20 5.24
N ASP A 71 -37.45 -10.34 5.61
CA ASP A 71 -38.29 -10.52 6.82
C ASP A 71 -39.39 -9.45 6.94
N GLY A 72 -40.07 -9.15 5.82
CA GLY A 72 -41.15 -8.13 5.76
C GLY A 72 -40.68 -6.68 5.81
N LEU A 73 -39.36 -6.42 5.86
CA LEU A 73 -38.79 -5.07 5.82
C LEU A 73 -38.38 -4.71 4.40
N LYS A 74 -38.61 -3.43 4.02
CA LYS A 74 -38.23 -2.91 2.71
C LYS A 74 -36.70 -2.74 2.57
N GLU A 75 -36.22 -2.76 1.34
CA GLU A 75 -34.88 -2.34 0.95
C GLU A 75 -34.65 -0.84 1.22
N GLY A 76 -33.40 -0.37 1.13
CA GLY A 76 -33.05 1.04 1.37
C GLY A 76 -33.01 1.44 2.85
N ARG A 77 -33.03 0.47 3.74
CA ARG A 77 -32.98 0.70 5.19
C ARG A 77 -31.52 0.74 5.66
N ARG A 78 -31.17 1.76 6.44
CA ARG A 78 -29.84 1.83 7.05
C ARG A 78 -29.72 0.77 8.16
N VAL A 79 -28.70 -0.04 8.12
CA VAL A 79 -28.31 -0.91 9.23
C VAL A 79 -27.63 -0.04 10.28
N GLN A 80 -27.97 -0.24 11.56
CA GLN A 80 -27.36 0.49 12.67
C GLN A 80 -26.77 -0.53 13.63
N LEU A 81 -25.44 -0.59 13.69
CA LEU A 81 -24.71 -1.43 14.64
C LEU A 81 -24.81 -0.86 16.04
N ASP A 82 -24.84 -1.73 17.04
CA ASP A 82 -24.96 -1.37 18.44
C ASP A 82 -23.99 -2.16 19.36
N ASN A 83 -24.02 -1.85 20.66
CA ASN A 83 -23.13 -2.48 21.64
C ASN A 83 -23.34 -4.00 21.73
N LYS A 84 -24.55 -4.50 21.46
CA LYS A 84 -24.84 -5.95 21.48
C LYS A 84 -24.07 -6.69 20.38
N ASP A 85 -23.75 -6.01 19.27
CA ASP A 85 -22.97 -6.62 18.18
C ASP A 85 -21.51 -6.87 18.61
N VAL A 86 -20.96 -6.03 19.50
CA VAL A 86 -19.62 -6.26 20.09
C VAL A 86 -19.66 -7.50 20.96
N ASP A 87 -20.64 -7.59 21.87
CA ASP A 87 -20.80 -8.75 22.76
C ASP A 87 -21.10 -10.03 21.97
N ALA A 88 -21.95 -9.93 20.94
CA ALA A 88 -22.27 -11.05 20.04
C ALA A 88 -21.02 -11.53 19.27
N THR A 89 -20.15 -10.62 18.85
CA THR A 89 -18.92 -10.96 18.15
C THR A 89 -17.98 -11.78 19.03
N ASP A 90 -17.76 -11.38 20.27
CA ASP A 90 -16.93 -12.13 21.22
C ASP A 90 -17.57 -13.48 21.60
N HIS A 91 -18.91 -13.53 21.69
CA HIS A 91 -19.63 -14.73 22.11
C HIS A 91 -19.74 -15.80 21.01
N TYR A 92 -20.06 -15.39 19.77
CA TYR A 92 -20.32 -16.36 18.68
C TYR A 92 -19.07 -16.78 17.92
N PHE A 93 -17.95 -16.02 18.06
CA PHE A 93 -16.74 -16.28 17.27
C PHE A 93 -15.45 -16.44 18.12
N PRO A 94 -15.48 -17.16 19.26
CA PRO A 94 -14.33 -17.26 20.18
C PRO A 94 -13.10 -17.95 19.53
N ASP A 95 -13.33 -18.79 18.50
CA ASP A 95 -12.27 -19.50 17.79
C ASP A 95 -11.53 -18.62 16.77
N HIS A 96 -12.17 -17.55 16.30
CA HIS A 96 -11.67 -16.68 15.26
C HIS A 96 -11.44 -15.24 15.71
N VAL A 97 -12.06 -14.78 16.77
CA VAL A 97 -11.91 -13.44 17.32
C VAL A 97 -11.09 -13.50 18.59
N ILE A 98 -10.00 -12.70 18.63
CA ILE A 98 -9.20 -12.51 19.85
C ILE A 98 -9.91 -11.51 20.76
N LYS A 99 -10.32 -10.39 20.18
CA LYS A 99 -11.03 -9.32 20.86
C LYS A 99 -11.83 -8.48 19.89
N ALA A 100 -13.10 -8.27 20.21
CA ALA A 100 -13.94 -7.29 19.54
C ALA A 100 -13.85 -5.93 20.23
N GLY A 101 -14.15 -4.89 19.48
CA GLY A 101 -14.26 -3.52 19.94
C GLY A 101 -15.08 -2.71 18.94
N ALA A 102 -15.28 -1.46 19.25
CA ALA A 102 -16.03 -0.56 18.38
C ALA A 102 -15.41 0.82 18.34
N THR A 103 -15.80 1.60 17.35
CA THR A 103 -15.50 3.03 17.34
C THR A 103 -16.78 3.85 17.20
N VAL A 104 -16.78 5.00 17.82
CA VAL A 104 -17.83 6.00 17.70
C VAL A 104 -17.19 7.38 17.56
N TRP A 105 -17.75 8.25 16.72
CA TRP A 105 -17.15 9.54 16.42
C TRP A 105 -18.01 10.70 16.83
N GLN A 106 -17.34 11.78 17.22
CA GLN A 106 -17.93 13.10 17.42
C GLN A 106 -17.04 14.13 16.72
N GLY A 107 -17.56 14.71 15.65
CA GLY A 107 -16.85 15.73 14.86
C GLY A 107 -17.03 17.15 15.40
N GLY A 108 -16.14 18.04 14.94
CA GLY A 108 -16.27 19.48 15.17
C GLY A 108 -16.09 19.91 16.61
N ILE A 109 -15.22 19.24 17.37
CA ILE A 109 -14.93 19.58 18.76
C ILE A 109 -13.74 20.53 18.80
N ASN A 110 -13.94 21.68 19.45
CA ASN A 110 -12.86 22.58 19.78
C ASN A 110 -12.20 22.11 21.09
N LEU A 111 -10.98 21.62 20.96
CA LEU A 111 -10.13 21.26 22.08
C LEU A 111 -9.26 22.43 22.45
N SER A 112 -9.21 22.82 23.74
CA SER A 112 -8.48 24.00 24.18
C SER A 112 -7.65 23.74 25.43
N PHE A 113 -6.52 24.46 25.52
CA PHE A 113 -5.68 24.58 26.71
C PHE A 113 -5.23 26.02 26.85
N GLY A 114 -5.65 26.69 27.95
CA GLY A 114 -5.43 28.12 28.12
C GLY A 114 -6.12 28.94 27.02
N GLN A 115 -5.34 29.67 26.24
CA GLN A 115 -5.83 30.49 25.11
C GLN A 115 -5.69 29.77 23.75
N GLU A 116 -4.97 28.65 23.70
CA GLU A 116 -4.76 27.88 22.47
C GLU A 116 -5.91 26.90 22.25
N TYR A 117 -6.31 26.72 20.99
CA TYR A 117 -7.37 25.77 20.63
C TYR A 117 -7.11 25.15 19.26
N VAL A 118 -7.66 23.98 19.05
CA VAL A 118 -7.64 23.26 17.78
C VAL A 118 -9.00 22.59 17.57
N SER A 119 -9.52 22.65 16.35
CA SER A 119 -10.74 21.90 15.99
C SER A 119 -10.35 20.53 15.47
N LEU A 120 -10.94 19.48 16.04
CA LEU A 120 -10.65 18.09 15.70
C LEU A 120 -11.87 17.20 15.90
N ASN A 121 -11.74 15.93 15.53
CA ASN A 121 -12.72 14.92 15.83
C ASN A 121 -12.30 14.12 17.07
N LEU A 122 -13.25 13.74 17.90
CA LEU A 122 -13.05 12.79 18.98
C LEU A 122 -13.47 11.41 18.52
N SER A 123 -12.57 10.45 18.67
CA SER A 123 -12.83 9.03 18.42
C SER A 123 -12.89 8.27 19.73
N GLY A 124 -14.08 7.77 20.07
CA GLY A 124 -14.30 6.85 21.17
C GLY A 124 -13.89 5.45 20.75
N VAL A 125 -12.90 4.87 21.43
CA VAL A 125 -12.28 3.61 21.02
C VAL A 125 -12.10 2.64 22.17
N TYR A 126 -11.98 1.36 21.85
CA TYR A 126 -11.60 0.30 22.77
C TYR A 126 -10.06 0.16 22.85
N PRO A 127 -9.50 -0.50 23.88
CA PRO A 127 -8.04 -0.68 24.02
C PRO A 127 -7.38 -1.40 22.85
N ASN A 128 -8.06 -2.36 22.21
CA ASN A 128 -7.57 -3.09 21.05
C ASN A 128 -7.42 -2.23 19.78
N HIS A 129 -7.86 -0.98 19.82
CA HIS A 129 -7.71 -0.05 18.71
C HIS A 129 -6.22 0.18 18.33
N THR A 130 -5.31 0.14 19.32
CA THR A 130 -3.86 0.25 19.07
C THR A 130 -3.32 -0.89 18.23
N GLU A 131 -3.89 -2.09 18.37
CA GLU A 131 -3.51 -3.25 17.58
C GLU A 131 -4.10 -3.17 16.17
N VAL A 132 -5.39 -2.81 16.07
CA VAL A 132 -6.10 -2.71 14.80
C VAL A 132 -5.55 -1.61 13.90
N GLU A 133 -5.25 -0.43 14.45
CA GLU A 133 -4.72 0.73 13.67
C GLU A 133 -3.21 0.90 13.80
N VAL A 134 -2.54 0.02 14.55
CA VAL A 134 -1.09 0.11 14.79
C VAL A 134 -0.68 1.50 15.30
N VAL A 135 -1.46 2.02 16.24
CA VAL A 135 -1.22 3.34 16.85
C VAL A 135 0.09 3.28 17.65
N LYS A 136 1.07 4.07 17.25
CA LYS A 136 2.36 4.15 17.93
C LYS A 136 2.32 5.21 19.03
N LEU A 137 2.34 4.75 20.27
CA LEU A 137 2.48 5.67 21.40
C LEU A 137 3.85 6.36 21.37
N PHE A 138 3.83 7.66 21.51
CA PHE A 138 5.01 8.50 21.64
C PHE A 138 5.40 8.71 23.10
N LYS A 139 4.40 8.96 23.95
CA LYS A 139 4.60 9.17 25.41
C LYS A 139 3.33 8.84 26.18
N GLY A 140 3.47 8.43 27.45
CA GLY A 140 2.32 8.09 28.29
C GLY A 140 1.72 6.72 28.01
N ARG A 141 0.40 6.60 28.12
CA ARG A 141 -0.33 5.34 27.90
C ARG A 141 -1.54 5.54 26.99
N PHE A 142 -2.01 4.47 26.39
CA PHE A 142 -3.29 4.43 25.70
C PHE A 142 -4.46 4.18 26.67
N ILE A 143 -5.66 4.21 26.12
CA ILE A 143 -6.90 3.85 26.81
C ILE A 143 -6.83 2.38 27.24
N ASN A 144 -7.30 2.08 28.43
CA ASN A 144 -7.32 0.74 29.00
C ASN A 144 -8.73 0.30 29.42
N GLU A 145 -8.88 -0.95 29.85
CA GLU A 145 -10.17 -1.53 30.25
C GLU A 145 -10.83 -0.79 31.44
N ILE A 146 -9.99 -0.27 32.35
CA ILE A 146 -10.52 0.48 33.51
C ILE A 146 -11.12 1.79 33.03
N ASP A 147 -10.49 2.48 32.06
CA ASP A 147 -11.03 3.71 31.48
C ASP A 147 -12.39 3.48 30.81
N ILE A 148 -12.56 2.33 30.12
CA ILE A 148 -13.83 1.92 29.52
C ILE A 148 -14.89 1.64 30.59
N LYS A 149 -14.54 0.83 31.60
CA LYS A 149 -15.46 0.39 32.65
C LYS A 149 -15.94 1.55 33.52
N GLU A 150 -15.02 2.42 33.90
CA GLU A 150 -15.31 3.56 34.79
C GLU A 150 -15.72 4.82 34.04
N ARG A 151 -15.74 4.77 32.68
CA ARG A 151 -16.06 5.92 31.82
C ARG A 151 -15.20 7.13 32.16
N ARG A 152 -13.87 6.90 32.34
CA ARG A 152 -12.94 7.95 32.72
C ARG A 152 -12.87 9.02 31.64
N LYS A 153 -12.75 10.28 32.04
CA LYS A 153 -12.55 11.42 31.15
C LYS A 153 -11.05 11.59 30.85
N VAL A 154 -10.48 10.66 30.11
CA VAL A 154 -9.10 10.67 29.67
C VAL A 154 -9.03 10.82 28.16
N ILE A 155 -7.93 11.43 27.67
CA ILE A 155 -7.73 11.70 26.25
C ILE A 155 -6.29 11.36 25.85
N VAL A 156 -6.14 10.80 24.67
CA VAL A 156 -4.86 10.54 24.02
C VAL A 156 -4.78 11.44 22.79
N LEU A 157 -3.77 12.30 22.72
CA LEU A 157 -3.63 13.32 21.68
C LEU A 157 -2.61 12.90 20.62
N HIS A 158 -2.84 13.34 19.40
CA HIS A 158 -1.80 13.30 18.38
C HIS A 158 -0.68 14.28 18.74
N LYS A 159 0.57 13.94 18.43
CA LYS A 159 1.75 14.76 18.73
C LYS A 159 1.60 16.20 18.21
N LYS A 160 1.19 16.37 16.96
CA LYS A 160 0.95 17.70 16.36
C LYS A 160 -0.09 18.53 17.11
N THR A 161 -1.17 17.87 17.57
CA THR A 161 -2.22 18.53 18.38
C THR A 161 -1.67 18.99 19.72
N ALA A 162 -0.87 18.14 20.37
CA ALA A 162 -0.24 18.52 21.63
C ALA A 162 0.76 19.67 21.45
N GLU A 163 1.54 19.69 20.37
CA GLU A 163 2.43 20.81 20.04
C GLU A 163 1.65 22.12 19.88
N ILE A 164 0.53 22.13 19.15
CA ILE A 164 -0.30 23.33 18.98
C ILE A 164 -0.83 23.84 20.33
N LEU A 165 -1.27 22.96 21.21
CA LEU A 165 -1.91 23.36 22.47
C LEU A 165 -0.91 23.76 23.56
N PHE A 166 0.27 23.13 23.62
CA PHE A 166 1.17 23.23 24.78
C PHE A 166 2.51 23.93 24.49
N ASP A 167 2.92 24.10 23.21
CA ASP A 167 4.24 24.60 22.86
C ASP A 167 4.49 26.03 23.42
N LYS A 168 3.51 26.92 23.29
CA LYS A 168 3.64 28.30 23.79
C LYS A 168 3.76 28.40 25.30
N THR A 169 3.24 27.44 26.04
CA THR A 169 3.29 27.41 27.50
C THR A 169 4.48 26.63 28.03
N HIS A 170 5.22 25.92 27.15
CA HIS A 170 6.28 24.99 27.53
C HIS A 170 5.87 23.97 28.58
N THR A 171 4.58 23.62 28.61
CA THR A 171 4.01 22.72 29.60
C THR A 171 4.04 21.28 29.09
N GLU A 172 4.43 20.33 29.94
CA GLU A 172 4.34 18.89 29.63
C GLU A 172 2.88 18.50 29.47
N PRO A 173 2.44 17.96 28.32
CA PRO A 173 1.04 17.63 28.06
C PRO A 173 0.46 16.54 28.97
N ILE A 174 1.27 15.53 29.33
CA ILE A 174 0.82 14.39 30.13
C ILE A 174 0.41 14.85 31.52
N GLY A 175 -0.80 14.43 31.95
CA GLY A 175 -1.38 14.81 33.24
C GLY A 175 -2.15 16.12 33.24
N GLN A 176 -2.00 16.96 32.21
CA GLN A 176 -2.75 18.21 32.08
C GLN A 176 -4.20 17.97 31.71
N PHE A 177 -5.02 18.98 31.95
CA PHE A 177 -6.44 18.97 31.64
C PHE A 177 -6.71 19.88 30.43
N VAL A 178 -7.42 19.32 29.43
CA VAL A 178 -7.85 20.05 28.23
C VAL A 178 -9.36 20.12 28.17
N ASN A 179 -9.89 21.20 27.62
CA ASN A 179 -11.33 21.39 27.48
C ASN A 179 -11.77 20.99 26.07
N ALA A 180 -12.66 20.03 25.95
CA ALA A 180 -13.33 19.64 24.71
C ALA A 180 -14.80 20.11 24.76
N GLY A 181 -15.07 21.31 24.26
CA GLY A 181 -16.35 21.97 24.46
C GLY A 181 -16.60 22.25 25.96
N ASN A 182 -17.63 21.63 26.54
CA ASN A 182 -17.98 21.80 27.97
C ASN A 182 -17.45 20.67 28.86
N VAL A 183 -16.56 19.82 28.35
CA VAL A 183 -16.05 18.66 29.10
C VAL A 183 -14.55 18.74 29.24
N VAL A 184 -14.07 18.48 30.44
CA VAL A 184 -12.64 18.46 30.76
C VAL A 184 -12.13 17.02 30.68
N TYR A 185 -11.01 16.81 29.96
CA TYR A 185 -10.35 15.53 29.84
C TYR A 185 -8.90 15.63 30.34
N GLN A 186 -8.42 14.61 31.02
CA GLN A 186 -7.01 14.50 31.39
C GLN A 186 -6.21 13.86 30.26
N VAL A 187 -5.12 14.49 29.83
CA VAL A 187 -4.20 13.93 28.83
C VAL A 187 -3.39 12.80 29.48
N VAL A 188 -3.55 11.57 28.96
CA VAL A 188 -2.87 10.38 29.49
C VAL A 188 -1.82 9.81 28.54
N GLY A 189 -1.85 10.21 27.27
CA GLY A 189 -0.92 9.74 26.28
C GLY A 189 -0.83 10.62 25.06
N LEU A 190 0.29 10.48 24.37
CA LEU A 190 0.55 11.07 23.06
C LEU A 190 0.87 9.99 22.07
N TYR A 191 0.31 10.08 20.86
CA TYR A 191 0.59 9.16 19.78
C TYR A 191 1.12 9.90 18.55
N ASN A 192 1.77 9.16 17.67
CA ASN A 192 2.28 9.68 16.43
C ASN A 192 1.97 8.69 15.30
N ASP A 193 1.27 9.15 14.29
CA ASP A 193 1.03 8.36 13.09
C ASP A 193 2.11 8.65 12.05
N LYS A 194 2.53 7.64 11.32
CA LYS A 194 3.45 7.82 10.19
C LYS A 194 2.77 8.39 8.94
N GLY A 195 1.45 8.39 8.90
CA GLY A 195 0.67 8.94 7.79
C GLY A 195 0.43 10.44 7.96
N ASP A 196 0.70 11.20 6.91
CA ASP A 196 0.34 12.63 6.78
C ASP A 196 -1.17 12.78 6.46
N SER A 197 -2.00 11.88 6.95
CA SER A 197 -3.44 12.03 6.93
C SER A 197 -3.78 13.13 7.91
N GLY A 198 -4.21 14.28 7.39
CA GLY A 198 -4.48 15.51 8.15
C GLY A 198 -5.58 15.43 9.21
N ASP A 199 -6.08 14.26 9.50
CA ASP A 199 -7.04 13.97 10.55
C ASP A 199 -6.29 13.50 11.81
N SER A 200 -5.83 14.46 12.59
CA SER A 200 -5.31 14.20 13.94
C SER A 200 -6.48 14.08 14.92
N ASP A 201 -7.18 12.95 14.90
CA ASP A 201 -8.21 12.65 15.87
C ASP A 201 -7.63 12.58 17.28
N ALA A 202 -8.43 12.91 18.28
CA ALA A 202 -8.08 12.60 19.65
C ALA A 202 -8.89 11.37 20.12
N TYR A 203 -8.21 10.44 20.79
CA TYR A 203 -8.84 9.22 21.28
C TYR A 203 -9.32 9.38 22.73
N ILE A 204 -10.56 8.98 22.98
CA ILE A 204 -11.15 8.90 24.32
C ILE A 204 -11.79 7.51 24.51
N PRO A 205 -12.10 7.09 25.77
CA PRO A 205 -12.76 5.81 25.97
C PRO A 205 -14.12 5.76 25.27
N PHE A 206 -14.41 4.65 24.60
CA PHE A 206 -15.64 4.44 23.83
C PHE A 206 -16.90 4.75 24.64
N THR A 207 -17.01 4.16 25.84
CA THR A 207 -18.16 4.35 26.73
C THR A 207 -18.29 5.78 27.22
N THR A 208 -17.19 6.50 27.38
CA THR A 208 -17.18 7.91 27.77
C THR A 208 -17.77 8.77 26.66
N LEU A 209 -17.37 8.54 25.39
CA LEU A 209 -17.91 9.28 24.25
C LEU A 209 -19.41 9.03 24.09
N GLN A 210 -19.85 7.76 24.14
CA GLN A 210 -21.26 7.43 24.03
C GLN A 210 -22.09 8.17 25.10
N THR A 211 -21.60 8.20 26.34
CA THR A 211 -22.33 8.82 27.46
C THR A 211 -22.36 10.34 27.33
N ILE A 212 -21.24 10.99 27.08
CA ILE A 212 -21.12 12.46 27.08
C ILE A 212 -21.84 13.07 25.88
N TYR A 213 -21.72 12.44 24.69
CA TYR A 213 -22.32 12.98 23.47
C TYR A 213 -23.65 12.34 23.09
N ASN A 214 -24.28 11.66 24.05
CA ASN A 214 -25.63 11.08 23.91
C ASN A 214 -25.80 10.19 22.64
N LYS A 215 -24.79 9.33 22.36
CA LYS A 215 -24.85 8.41 21.22
C LYS A 215 -25.72 7.18 21.48
N GLY A 216 -26.19 6.99 22.71
CA GLY A 216 -26.89 5.78 23.13
C GLY A 216 -25.94 4.57 23.05
N ASP A 217 -26.46 3.48 22.51
CA ASP A 217 -25.74 2.22 22.29
C ASP A 217 -25.21 2.09 20.85
N LYS A 218 -25.38 3.12 19.99
CA LYS A 218 -24.99 3.12 18.59
C LYS A 218 -23.48 3.23 18.44
N LEU A 219 -22.96 2.52 17.47
CA LEU A 219 -21.55 2.61 17.06
C LEU A 219 -21.42 2.94 15.56
N ASN A 220 -20.28 3.47 15.17
CA ASN A 220 -20.01 3.82 13.78
C ASN A 220 -19.42 2.64 13.00
N ASN A 221 -18.53 1.89 13.62
CA ASN A 221 -18.01 0.66 13.08
C ASN A 221 -17.59 -0.29 14.21
N LEU A 222 -17.62 -1.57 13.89
CA LEU A 222 -17.09 -2.62 14.75
C LEU A 222 -15.69 -2.97 14.26
N VAL A 223 -14.77 -3.23 15.17
CA VAL A 223 -13.40 -3.61 14.89
C VAL A 223 -13.06 -4.87 15.66
N MET A 224 -12.26 -5.76 15.04
CA MET A 224 -11.83 -6.98 15.73
C MET A 224 -10.42 -7.36 15.30
N THR A 225 -9.69 -7.99 16.21
CA THR A 225 -8.48 -8.74 15.93
C THR A 225 -8.82 -10.21 15.80
N THR A 226 -8.30 -10.85 14.76
CA THR A 226 -8.65 -12.22 14.40
C THR A 226 -7.47 -13.17 14.56
N LYS A 227 -7.77 -14.46 14.68
CA LYS A 227 -6.84 -15.59 14.70
C LYS A 227 -7.38 -16.73 13.84
N ASN A 228 -6.48 -17.64 13.42
CA ASN A 228 -6.87 -18.84 12.66
C ASN A 228 -7.61 -18.53 11.33
N LEU A 229 -7.32 -17.37 10.71
CA LEU A 229 -7.88 -16.95 9.41
C LEU A 229 -6.73 -16.71 8.41
N GLU A 230 -5.93 -17.75 8.16
CA GLU A 230 -4.69 -17.66 7.36
C GLU A 230 -4.90 -17.97 5.87
N THR A 231 -6.11 -18.40 5.47
CA THR A 231 -6.46 -18.73 4.08
C THR A 231 -7.64 -17.90 3.59
N ILE A 232 -7.77 -17.76 2.27
CA ILE A 232 -8.89 -17.03 1.64
C ILE A 232 -10.19 -17.73 2.00
N GLU A 233 -10.23 -19.05 1.89
CA GLU A 233 -11.42 -19.87 2.14
C GLU A 233 -11.91 -19.74 3.59
N ALA A 234 -10.97 -19.72 4.56
CA ALA A 234 -11.32 -19.54 5.96
C ALA A 234 -11.90 -18.13 6.22
N ASN A 235 -11.36 -17.10 5.57
CA ASN A 235 -11.88 -15.75 5.68
C ASN A 235 -13.26 -15.60 5.04
N GLU A 236 -13.48 -16.17 3.85
CA GLU A 236 -14.78 -16.15 3.18
C GLU A 236 -15.85 -16.89 4.00
N ALA A 237 -15.50 -18.05 4.56
CA ALA A 237 -16.40 -18.80 5.45
C ALA A 237 -16.75 -18.03 6.72
N PHE A 238 -15.74 -17.39 7.33
CA PHE A 238 -15.94 -16.52 8.49
C PHE A 238 -16.85 -15.34 8.15
N GLU A 239 -16.58 -14.62 7.06
CA GLU A 239 -17.38 -13.47 6.64
C GLU A 239 -18.83 -13.84 6.33
N ALA A 240 -19.05 -14.98 5.65
CA ALA A 240 -20.39 -15.49 5.37
C ALA A 240 -21.16 -15.84 6.66
N HIS A 241 -20.49 -16.49 7.61
CA HIS A 241 -21.09 -16.80 8.92
C HIS A 241 -21.36 -15.52 9.72
N TYR A 242 -20.42 -14.57 9.69
CA TYR A 242 -20.56 -13.29 10.38
C TYR A 242 -21.76 -12.49 9.84
N ARG A 243 -21.92 -12.41 8.51
CA ARG A 243 -23.11 -11.79 7.88
C ARG A 243 -24.41 -12.48 8.28
N LYS A 244 -24.39 -13.80 8.46
CA LYS A 244 -25.57 -14.53 8.91
C LYS A 244 -25.98 -14.16 10.33
N VAL A 245 -25.00 -14.03 11.24
CA VAL A 245 -25.26 -13.62 12.64
C VAL A 245 -25.79 -12.20 12.71
N LEU A 246 -25.08 -11.24 12.07
CA LEU A 246 -25.55 -9.85 12.05
C LEU A 246 -26.86 -9.69 11.26
N GLY A 247 -27.05 -10.46 10.20
CA GLY A 247 -28.30 -10.48 9.44
C GLY A 247 -29.49 -10.89 10.28
N ALA A 248 -29.33 -11.85 11.17
CA ALA A 248 -30.36 -12.24 12.13
C ALA A 248 -30.64 -11.14 13.16
N ASN A 249 -29.60 -10.49 13.70
CA ASN A 249 -29.74 -9.42 14.70
C ASN A 249 -30.41 -8.17 14.13
N HIS A 250 -30.05 -7.78 12.89
CA HIS A 250 -30.51 -6.54 12.27
C HIS A 250 -31.57 -6.75 11.19
N ARG A 251 -32.04 -8.00 11.00
CA ARG A 251 -33.10 -8.38 10.07
C ARG A 251 -32.80 -7.93 8.64
N PHE A 252 -31.60 -8.27 8.13
CA PHE A 252 -31.22 -8.12 6.72
C PHE A 252 -30.82 -9.47 6.11
N ASP A 253 -30.95 -9.60 4.78
CA ASP A 253 -30.56 -10.79 4.05
C ASP A 253 -29.04 -11.01 4.16
N PRO A 254 -28.53 -12.14 4.69
CA PRO A 254 -27.11 -12.44 4.79
C PRO A 254 -26.34 -12.36 3.46
N THR A 255 -27.05 -12.50 2.32
CA THR A 255 -26.47 -12.37 0.98
C THR A 255 -26.46 -10.93 0.47
N ASP A 256 -26.95 -9.98 1.25
CA ASP A 256 -26.92 -8.56 0.92
C ASP A 256 -25.59 -7.92 1.39
N HIS A 257 -24.63 -7.82 0.46
CA HIS A 257 -23.33 -7.24 0.74
C HIS A 257 -23.35 -5.74 1.01
N SER A 258 -24.45 -5.05 0.62
CA SER A 258 -24.63 -3.61 0.84
C SER A 258 -25.10 -3.28 2.26
N ALA A 259 -25.72 -4.24 2.96
CA ALA A 259 -26.22 -4.06 4.32
C ALA A 259 -25.11 -3.78 5.34
N ILE A 260 -23.99 -4.47 5.20
CA ILE A 260 -22.76 -4.23 5.96
C ILE A 260 -21.54 -4.40 5.03
N TRP A 261 -20.55 -3.55 5.23
CA TRP A 261 -19.29 -3.66 4.54
C TRP A 261 -18.21 -4.20 5.47
N ILE A 262 -17.67 -5.36 5.12
CA ILE A 262 -16.59 -6.03 5.86
C ILE A 262 -15.28 -5.68 5.20
N TRP A 263 -14.45 -4.93 5.92
CA TRP A 263 -13.09 -4.61 5.49
C TRP A 263 -12.11 -5.56 6.17
N ASN A 264 -11.79 -6.64 5.48
CA ASN A 264 -10.84 -7.63 5.93
C ASN A 264 -9.45 -7.29 5.38
N ARG A 265 -8.53 -6.91 6.26
CA ARG A 265 -7.19 -6.49 5.85
C ARG A 265 -6.36 -7.64 5.28
N PHE A 266 -6.55 -8.86 5.76
CA PHE A 266 -5.84 -10.02 5.24
C PHE A 266 -6.23 -10.31 3.78
N THR A 267 -7.51 -10.34 3.47
CA THR A 267 -8.00 -10.57 2.09
C THR A 267 -7.54 -9.46 1.15
N ASN A 268 -7.60 -8.21 1.61
CA ASN A 268 -7.11 -7.06 0.84
C ASN A 268 -5.60 -7.15 0.58
N TYR A 269 -4.80 -7.58 1.57
CA TYR A 269 -3.37 -7.81 1.40
C TYR A 269 -3.08 -8.89 0.35
N LEU A 270 -3.79 -10.01 0.39
CA LEU A 270 -3.64 -11.09 -0.60
C LEU A 270 -4.01 -10.63 -2.00
N GLN A 271 -5.11 -9.90 -2.17
CA GLN A 271 -5.51 -9.33 -3.47
C GLN A 271 -4.45 -8.35 -3.99
N GLN A 272 -3.90 -7.52 -3.12
CA GLN A 272 -2.81 -6.59 -3.47
C GLN A 272 -1.54 -7.34 -3.87
N GLN A 273 -1.20 -8.42 -3.16
CA GLN A 273 -0.05 -9.27 -3.49
C GLN A 273 -0.23 -9.97 -4.84
N GLN A 274 -1.43 -10.46 -5.14
CA GLN A 274 -1.75 -11.02 -6.46
C GLN A 274 -1.62 -9.96 -7.56
N GLY A 275 -2.13 -8.75 -7.33
CA GLY A 275 -1.96 -7.61 -8.24
C GLY A 275 -0.49 -7.26 -8.48
N SER A 276 0.32 -7.21 -7.43
CA SER A 276 1.77 -6.96 -7.50
C SER A 276 2.50 -8.04 -8.29
N ASN A 277 2.14 -9.31 -8.10
CA ASN A 277 2.70 -10.42 -8.87
C ASN A 277 2.33 -10.34 -10.36
N MET A 278 1.09 -9.97 -10.67
CA MET A 278 0.65 -9.76 -12.05
C MET A 278 1.42 -8.61 -12.73
N LEU A 279 1.62 -7.50 -12.03
CA LEU A 279 2.44 -6.39 -12.51
C LEU A 279 3.89 -6.84 -12.75
N ARG A 280 4.48 -7.63 -11.85
CA ARG A 280 5.84 -8.18 -12.00
C ARG A 280 5.95 -9.04 -13.25
N ILE A 281 4.99 -9.93 -13.49
CA ILE A 281 4.95 -10.75 -14.70
C ILE A 281 4.83 -9.90 -15.95
N ALA A 282 3.94 -8.89 -15.96
CA ALA A 282 3.77 -7.99 -17.09
C ALA A 282 5.07 -7.23 -17.42
N ILE A 283 5.78 -6.72 -16.41
CA ILE A 283 7.08 -6.06 -16.56
C ILE A 283 8.12 -7.00 -17.21
N TRP A 284 8.20 -8.25 -16.74
CA TRP A 284 9.09 -9.25 -17.31
C TRP A 284 8.75 -9.54 -18.77
N VAL A 285 7.48 -9.72 -19.10
CA VAL A 285 7.02 -9.97 -20.47
C VAL A 285 7.39 -8.80 -21.39
N ILE A 286 7.07 -7.57 -20.99
CA ILE A 286 7.42 -6.37 -21.77
C ILE A 286 8.94 -6.26 -21.92
N GLY A 287 9.70 -6.50 -20.84
CA GLY A 287 11.16 -6.48 -20.86
C GLY A 287 11.76 -7.47 -21.86
N ILE A 288 11.26 -8.71 -21.88
CA ILE A 288 11.70 -9.74 -22.84
C ILE A 288 11.39 -9.30 -24.27
N PHE A 289 10.18 -8.81 -24.57
CA PHE A 289 9.83 -8.33 -25.90
C PHE A 289 10.69 -7.13 -26.35
N THR A 290 11.00 -6.23 -25.42
CA THR A 290 11.89 -5.09 -25.69
C THR A 290 13.30 -5.55 -26.06
N LEU A 291 13.85 -6.52 -25.32
CA LEU A 291 15.16 -7.13 -25.65
C LEU A 291 15.13 -7.86 -26.99
N LEU A 292 14.10 -8.64 -27.27
CA LEU A 292 13.94 -9.33 -28.57
C LEU A 292 13.88 -8.32 -29.71
N SER A 293 13.15 -7.23 -29.56
CA SER A 293 13.09 -6.15 -30.55
C SER A 293 14.49 -5.55 -30.80
N GLY A 294 15.27 -5.32 -29.74
CA GLY A 294 16.64 -4.87 -29.82
C GLY A 294 17.53 -5.84 -30.61
N ILE A 295 17.45 -7.16 -30.35
CA ILE A 295 18.18 -8.21 -31.04
C ILE A 295 17.84 -8.22 -32.54
N VAL A 296 16.56 -8.16 -32.89
CA VAL A 296 16.11 -8.12 -34.29
C VAL A 296 16.62 -6.86 -34.97
N GLY A 297 16.57 -5.70 -34.30
CA GLY A 297 17.12 -4.45 -34.81
C GLY A 297 18.63 -4.55 -35.14
N VAL A 298 19.42 -5.05 -34.19
CA VAL A 298 20.86 -5.27 -34.38
C VAL A 298 21.14 -6.26 -35.53
N SER A 299 20.42 -7.39 -35.52
CA SER A 299 20.59 -8.43 -36.56
C SER A 299 20.31 -7.91 -37.97
N ASN A 300 19.22 -7.13 -38.14
CA ASN A 300 18.85 -6.56 -39.42
C ASN A 300 19.93 -5.58 -39.94
N ILE A 301 20.43 -4.70 -39.06
CA ILE A 301 21.48 -3.74 -39.45
C ILE A 301 22.80 -4.45 -39.77
N MET A 302 23.14 -5.48 -38.98
CA MET A 302 24.35 -6.26 -39.26
C MET A 302 24.29 -7.03 -40.56
N LEU A 303 23.13 -7.58 -40.92
CA LEU A 303 22.90 -8.26 -42.18
C LEU A 303 23.13 -7.30 -43.39
N ILE A 304 22.66 -6.07 -43.27
CA ILE A 304 22.88 -5.02 -44.27
C ILE A 304 24.37 -4.69 -44.36
N THR A 305 25.07 -4.53 -43.22
CA THR A 305 26.51 -4.25 -43.17
C THR A 305 27.33 -5.35 -43.85
N VAL A 306 27.00 -6.62 -43.60
CA VAL A 306 27.67 -7.76 -44.25
C VAL A 306 27.45 -7.74 -45.77
N LYS A 307 26.22 -7.46 -46.23
CA LYS A 307 25.93 -7.35 -47.68
C LYS A 307 26.72 -6.24 -48.35
N GLU A 308 26.85 -5.07 -47.77
CA GLU A 308 27.61 -3.95 -48.33
C GLU A 308 29.13 -4.25 -48.40
N ARG A 309 29.66 -5.00 -47.42
CA ARG A 309 31.08 -5.38 -47.34
C ARG A 309 31.40 -6.72 -48.04
N THR A 310 30.46 -7.30 -48.78
CA THR A 310 30.62 -8.60 -49.41
C THR A 310 31.85 -8.61 -50.35
N ARG A 311 32.11 -7.53 -51.11
CA ARG A 311 33.26 -7.41 -51.98
C ARG A 311 34.59 -7.41 -51.20
N GLU A 312 34.65 -6.72 -50.07
CA GLU A 312 35.80 -6.67 -49.16
C GLU A 312 36.11 -8.08 -48.61
N PHE A 313 35.06 -8.77 -48.11
CA PHE A 313 35.19 -10.14 -47.61
C PHE A 313 35.59 -11.13 -48.71
N GLY A 314 35.10 -10.93 -49.94
CA GLY A 314 35.51 -11.71 -51.10
C GLY A 314 36.99 -11.57 -51.42
N ILE A 315 37.53 -10.35 -51.40
CA ILE A 315 38.96 -10.09 -51.59
C ILE A 315 39.80 -10.74 -50.49
N ARG A 316 39.42 -10.58 -49.22
CA ARG A 316 40.12 -11.23 -48.09
C ARG A 316 40.11 -12.75 -48.22
N LYS A 317 39.01 -13.37 -48.65
CA LYS A 317 38.91 -14.80 -48.89
C LYS A 317 39.78 -15.24 -50.05
N ALA A 318 39.86 -14.45 -51.16
CA ALA A 318 40.73 -14.73 -52.29
C ALA A 318 42.25 -14.64 -51.94
N LEU A 319 42.58 -13.78 -50.96
CA LEU A 319 43.95 -13.67 -50.41
C LEU A 319 44.27 -14.74 -49.34
N GLY A 320 43.37 -15.74 -49.12
CA GLY A 320 43.63 -16.90 -48.26
C GLY A 320 43.12 -16.73 -46.82
N ALA A 321 42.30 -15.72 -46.47
CA ALA A 321 41.74 -15.59 -45.16
C ALA A 321 40.73 -16.73 -44.85
N LYS A 322 40.86 -17.35 -43.66
CA LYS A 322 39.94 -18.40 -43.20
C LYS A 322 38.54 -17.81 -42.96
N PRO A 323 37.47 -18.50 -43.38
CA PRO A 323 36.09 -18.03 -43.16
C PRO A 323 35.78 -17.66 -41.71
N LEU A 324 36.31 -18.41 -40.73
CA LEU A 324 36.17 -18.14 -39.29
C LEU A 324 36.80 -16.80 -38.86
N SER A 325 37.92 -16.37 -39.51
CA SER A 325 38.53 -15.08 -39.16
C SER A 325 37.67 -13.88 -39.59
N ILE A 326 36.97 -14.01 -40.73
CA ILE A 326 36.05 -13.01 -41.24
C ILE A 326 34.80 -12.95 -40.34
N LEU A 327 34.26 -14.12 -39.97
CA LEU A 327 33.12 -14.22 -39.06
C LEU A 327 33.45 -13.60 -37.69
N TRP A 328 34.62 -13.93 -37.14
CA TRP A 328 35.08 -13.39 -35.87
C TRP A 328 35.18 -11.86 -35.86
N LEU A 329 35.67 -11.28 -36.95
CA LEU A 329 35.73 -9.83 -37.10
C LEU A 329 34.32 -9.17 -36.98
N ILE A 330 33.34 -9.74 -37.67
CA ILE A 330 31.96 -9.25 -37.66
C ILE A 330 31.35 -9.37 -36.24
N ILE A 331 31.59 -10.50 -35.57
CA ILE A 331 31.11 -10.72 -34.19
C ILE A 331 31.73 -9.72 -33.23
N VAL A 332 33.04 -9.52 -33.28
CA VAL A 332 33.73 -8.58 -32.38
C VAL A 332 33.26 -7.15 -32.61
N GLU A 333 33.06 -6.73 -33.87
CA GLU A 333 32.49 -5.43 -34.21
C GLU A 333 31.11 -5.25 -33.60
N SER A 334 30.21 -6.24 -33.76
CA SER A 334 28.86 -6.22 -33.23
C SER A 334 28.84 -6.15 -31.71
N VAL A 335 29.62 -7.03 -31.06
CA VAL A 335 29.72 -7.10 -29.59
C VAL A 335 30.25 -5.79 -29.01
N THR A 336 31.26 -5.20 -29.64
CA THR A 336 31.85 -3.93 -29.19
C THR A 336 30.81 -2.80 -29.21
N ILE A 337 30.09 -2.65 -30.34
CA ILE A 337 29.05 -1.62 -30.47
C ILE A 337 27.93 -1.85 -29.42
N THR A 338 27.47 -3.10 -29.35
CA THR A 338 26.38 -3.45 -28.42
C THR A 338 26.77 -3.22 -26.97
N THR A 339 28.01 -3.54 -26.59
CA THR A 339 28.51 -3.34 -25.22
C THR A 339 28.62 -1.87 -24.86
N ILE A 340 29.18 -1.03 -25.76
CA ILE A 340 29.32 0.41 -25.51
C ILE A 340 27.96 1.08 -25.34
N PHE A 341 27.04 0.86 -26.27
CA PHE A 341 25.72 1.45 -26.22
C PHE A 341 24.83 0.83 -25.13
N GLY A 342 25.01 -0.47 -24.88
CA GLY A 342 24.33 -1.12 -23.73
C GLY A 342 24.76 -0.53 -22.40
N TYR A 343 26.05 -0.25 -22.24
CA TYR A 343 26.56 0.43 -21.04
C TYR A 343 25.98 1.85 -20.89
N ILE A 344 25.92 2.61 -22.01
CA ILE A 344 25.30 3.95 -22.01
C ILE A 344 23.81 3.86 -21.60
N GLY A 345 23.08 2.90 -22.16
CA GLY A 345 21.67 2.68 -21.80
C GLY A 345 21.49 2.31 -20.32
N MET A 346 22.40 1.48 -19.79
CA MET A 346 22.40 1.10 -18.39
C MET A 346 22.66 2.31 -17.47
N VAL A 347 23.69 3.08 -17.74
CA VAL A 347 24.03 4.29 -16.92
C VAL A 347 22.93 5.35 -16.99
N ALA A 348 22.28 5.49 -18.13
CA ALA A 348 21.15 6.43 -18.27
C ALA A 348 19.89 5.97 -17.53
N GLY A 349 19.73 4.67 -17.28
CA GLY A 349 18.56 4.07 -16.63
C GLY A 349 18.65 3.99 -15.10
N ILE A 350 19.84 4.10 -14.55
CA ILE A 350 20.11 4.14 -13.10
C ILE A 350 19.97 5.57 -12.57
#